data_896a9182b7ea7ece0b0af216bd4c9814
#
_entry.id   896a9182b7ea7ece0b0af216bd4c9814
#
_cell.length_a   1.000
_cell.length_b   1.000
_cell.length_c   1.000
_cell.angle_alpha   90.00
_cell.angle_beta   90.00
_cell.angle_gamma   90.00
#
_symmetry.space_group_name_H-M   'P 1'
#
loop_
_entity.id
_entity.type
_entity.pdbx_description
1 polymer ?
#
loop_
_entity_poly.entity_id
_entity_poly.type
_entity_poly.pdbx_seq_one_letter_code
_entity_poly.pdbx_strand_id
1 'polypeptide(L)'
;THGAFDDRAGVTSLVIDTSPDMRAQLLAARVEHVDAVLLTHDHADQTHGLDDLRAFAIAKRKRMPVYLDRSVAGEVVQRFRYCFEQAPGSWYPAILEEQALPVCGEAFTISGPGGDFAATAFRQHHGPVDSFGFRIGDLAYS
;
A
#
# COMPACT_ATOMS: atom_id res chain seq x y z
N THR A 1 -15.86 -15.52 27.63
CA THR A 1 -15.36 -16.26 26.46
C THR A 1 -15.82 -15.53 25.22
N HIS A 2 -15.04 -14.54 24.76
CA HIS A 2 -15.22 -13.96 23.45
C HIS A 2 -14.51 -14.90 22.48
N GLY A 3 -15.27 -15.74 21.81
CA GLY A 3 -14.82 -16.39 20.61
C GLY A 3 -14.53 -15.27 19.62
N ALA A 4 -13.26 -14.99 19.35
CA ALA A 4 -12.87 -14.19 18.23
C ALA A 4 -13.32 -14.96 16.99
N PHE A 5 -14.42 -14.51 16.40
CA PHE A 5 -14.74 -14.87 15.04
C PHE A 5 -13.62 -14.25 14.20
N ASP A 6 -12.72 -15.06 13.71
CA ASP A 6 -11.75 -14.69 12.72
C ASP A 6 -12.44 -14.70 11.33
N ASP A 7 -13.47 -13.88 11.19
CA ASP A 7 -14.14 -13.65 9.92
C ASP A 7 -13.21 -12.99 8.88
N ARG A 8 -11.98 -12.71 9.27
CA ARG A 8 -10.96 -12.01 8.49
C ARG A 8 -10.06 -12.94 7.73
N ALA A 9 -10.09 -14.24 8.01
CA ALA A 9 -9.41 -15.24 7.20
C ALA A 9 -9.90 -15.25 5.74
N GLY A 10 -11.03 -14.58 5.48
CA GLY A 10 -11.61 -14.44 4.14
C GLY A 10 -11.63 -13.03 3.58
N VAL A 11 -10.87 -12.06 4.12
CA VAL A 11 -10.83 -10.68 3.62
C VAL A 11 -9.43 -10.33 3.11
N THR A 12 -9.34 -9.77 1.91
CA THR A 12 -8.13 -9.13 1.38
C THR A 12 -8.29 -7.62 1.52
N SER A 13 -7.39 -6.99 2.27
CA SER A 13 -7.45 -5.56 2.60
C SER A 13 -6.41 -4.76 1.84
N LEU A 14 -6.85 -3.70 1.19
CA LEU A 14 -6.04 -2.81 0.38
C LEU A 14 -6.15 -1.38 0.89
N VAL A 15 -5.04 -0.66 0.92
CA VAL A 15 -4.99 0.78 1.16
C VAL A 15 -4.57 1.48 -0.12
N ILE A 16 -5.30 2.52 -0.51
CA ILE A 16 -4.90 3.42 -1.59
C ILE A 16 -4.47 4.73 -0.93
N ASP A 17 -3.24 5.11 -1.17
CA ASP A 17 -2.51 6.20 -0.53
C ASP A 17 -2.37 6.06 1.00
N THR A 18 -1.33 6.68 1.52
CA THR A 18 -0.98 6.63 2.93
C THR A 18 -0.83 8.06 3.45
N SER A 19 -1.97 8.69 3.74
CA SER A 19 -1.97 10.05 4.28
C SER A 19 -1.32 10.11 5.66
N PRO A 20 -0.89 11.30 6.12
CA PRO A 20 -0.43 11.48 7.50
C PRO A 20 -1.47 11.06 8.56
N ASP A 21 -2.75 11.11 8.23
CA ASP A 21 -3.86 10.70 9.10
C ASP A 21 -4.23 9.22 8.97
N MET A 22 -3.56 8.46 8.10
CA MET A 22 -3.90 7.06 7.81
C MET A 22 -4.03 6.23 9.08
N ARG A 23 -3.12 6.37 10.03
CA ARG A 23 -3.16 5.63 11.29
C ARG A 23 -4.47 5.87 12.05
N ALA A 24 -4.87 7.14 12.19
CA ALA A 24 -6.12 7.48 12.87
C ALA A 24 -7.34 6.92 12.12
N GLN A 25 -7.33 6.99 10.79
CA GLN A 25 -8.40 6.45 9.94
C GLN A 25 -8.50 4.93 10.06
N LEU A 26 -7.39 4.20 10.01
CA LEU A 26 -7.37 2.74 10.14
C LEU A 26 -7.85 2.29 11.53
N LEU A 27 -7.45 3.00 12.59
CA LEU A 27 -7.93 2.73 13.95
C LEU A 27 -9.42 2.98 14.08
N ALA A 28 -9.93 4.10 13.54
CA ALA A 28 -11.37 4.41 13.57
C ALA A 28 -12.19 3.40 12.78
N ALA A 29 -11.68 2.93 11.64
CA ALA A 29 -12.30 1.91 10.82
C ALA A 29 -12.09 0.47 11.35
N ARG A 30 -11.32 0.31 12.43
CA ARG A 30 -10.97 -1.00 13.03
C ARG A 30 -10.33 -1.95 12.01
N VAL A 31 -9.46 -1.43 11.14
CA VAL A 31 -8.70 -2.24 10.20
C VAL A 31 -7.60 -2.97 10.94
N GLU A 32 -7.61 -4.28 10.89
CA GLU A 32 -6.65 -5.11 11.64
C GLU A 32 -5.54 -5.69 10.79
N HIS A 33 -5.70 -5.71 9.47
CA HIS A 33 -4.65 -6.10 8.55
C HIS A 33 -4.73 -5.32 7.23
N VAL A 34 -3.59 -5.17 6.59
CA VAL A 34 -3.45 -4.64 5.24
C VAL A 34 -2.60 -5.63 4.45
N ASP A 35 -2.98 -5.94 3.23
CA ASP A 35 -2.28 -6.90 2.36
C ASP A 35 -1.45 -6.24 1.28
N ALA A 36 -1.87 -5.06 0.84
CA ALA A 36 -1.15 -4.28 -0.15
C ALA A 36 -1.46 -2.78 -0.02
N VAL A 37 -0.57 -1.97 -0.57
CA VAL A 37 -0.75 -0.53 -0.71
C VAL A 37 -0.59 -0.16 -2.18
N LEU A 38 -1.47 0.70 -2.68
CA LEU A 38 -1.35 1.33 -3.99
C LEU A 38 -1.08 2.83 -3.78
N LEU A 39 -0.05 3.39 -4.41
CA LEU A 39 0.22 4.82 -4.36
C LEU A 39 -0.17 5.48 -5.68
N THR A 40 -0.95 6.55 -5.58
CA THR A 40 -1.36 7.32 -6.76
C THR A 40 -0.23 8.20 -7.28
N HIS A 41 0.51 8.85 -6.40
CA HIS A 41 1.67 9.70 -6.71
C HIS A 41 2.50 9.98 -5.44
N ASP A 42 3.52 10.82 -5.54
CA ASP A 42 4.54 11.01 -4.50
C ASP A 42 4.32 12.21 -3.57
N HIS A 43 3.19 12.92 -3.65
CA HIS A 43 2.94 14.05 -2.77
C HIS A 43 2.86 13.63 -1.29
N ALA A 44 3.11 14.59 -0.40
CA ALA A 44 3.22 14.33 1.04
C ALA A 44 1.94 13.79 1.66
N ASP A 45 0.80 14.29 1.23
CA ASP A 45 -0.52 13.89 1.71
C ASP A 45 -0.92 12.47 1.25
N GLN A 46 -0.23 11.90 0.24
CA GLN A 46 -0.41 10.50 -0.20
C GLN A 46 0.63 9.54 0.38
N THR A 47 1.78 10.03 0.87
CA THR A 47 2.91 9.15 1.18
C THR A 47 3.40 9.19 2.63
N HIS A 48 3.10 10.25 3.40
CA HIS A 48 3.72 10.45 4.70
C HIS A 48 3.20 9.56 5.84
N GLY A 49 2.23 8.68 5.57
CA GLY A 49 1.81 7.61 6.46
C GLY A 49 2.50 6.25 6.22
N LEU A 50 3.43 6.15 5.26
CA LEU A 50 4.08 4.87 4.91
C LEU A 50 4.74 4.16 6.09
N ASP A 51 5.36 4.88 7.03
CA ASP A 51 5.99 4.25 8.20
C ASP A 51 4.98 3.64 9.17
N ASP A 52 3.75 4.11 9.21
CA ASP A 52 2.69 3.54 10.06
C ASP A 52 2.24 2.13 9.62
N LEU A 53 2.60 1.70 8.41
CA LEU A 53 2.43 0.32 7.97
C LEU A 53 3.31 -0.67 8.74
N ARG A 54 4.27 -0.19 9.51
CA ARG A 54 5.20 -0.97 10.33
C ARG A 54 4.49 -1.97 11.23
N ALA A 55 3.41 -1.55 11.88
CA ALA A 55 2.64 -2.40 12.77
C ALA A 55 2.10 -3.65 12.04
N PHE A 56 1.57 -3.47 10.83
CA PHE A 56 1.04 -4.58 10.02
C PHE A 56 2.15 -5.49 9.50
N ALA A 57 3.25 -4.92 9.00
CA ALA A 57 4.38 -5.69 8.49
C ALA A 57 5.01 -6.56 9.58
N ILE A 58 5.19 -6.00 10.78
CA ILE A 58 5.72 -6.74 11.93
C ILE A 58 4.77 -7.85 12.38
N ALA A 59 3.47 -7.54 12.50
CA ALA A 59 2.46 -8.52 12.90
C ALA A 59 2.38 -9.70 11.92
N LYS A 60 2.47 -9.42 10.63
CA LYS A 60 2.48 -10.44 9.57
C LYS A 60 3.84 -11.11 9.38
N ARG A 61 4.92 -10.57 9.96
CA ARG A 61 6.31 -11.00 9.70
C ARG A 61 6.65 -11.04 8.20
N LYS A 62 6.09 -10.10 7.46
CA LYS A 62 6.24 -10.01 6.00
C LYS A 62 6.28 -8.55 5.60
N ARG A 63 7.12 -8.23 4.61
CA ARG A 63 7.13 -6.90 4.01
C ARG A 63 5.78 -6.63 3.33
N MET A 64 5.31 -5.41 3.47
CA MET A 64 4.09 -4.92 2.82
C MET A 64 4.39 -4.58 1.37
N PRO A 65 3.72 -5.19 0.38
CA PRO A 65 3.88 -4.78 -1.02
C PRO A 65 3.26 -3.39 -1.23
N VAL A 66 4.06 -2.49 -1.80
CA VAL A 66 3.66 -1.13 -2.18
C VAL A 66 3.79 -1.01 -3.68
N TYR A 67 2.67 -0.89 -4.34
CA TYR A 67 2.59 -0.74 -5.80
C TYR A 67 2.66 0.74 -6.17
N LEU A 68 3.60 1.09 -7.03
CA LEU A 68 3.80 2.45 -7.48
C LEU A 68 4.36 2.48 -8.91
N ASP A 69 4.06 3.54 -9.62
CA ASP A 69 4.61 3.74 -10.97
C ASP A 69 6.12 4.05 -10.91
N ARG A 70 6.85 3.59 -11.91
CA ARG A 70 8.28 3.79 -12.00
C ARG A 70 8.70 5.26 -12.01
N SER A 71 7.84 6.15 -12.49
CA SER A 71 8.12 7.59 -12.53
C SER A 71 8.20 8.23 -11.14
N VAL A 72 7.52 7.64 -10.14
CA VAL A 72 7.49 8.15 -8.76
C VAL A 72 8.28 7.27 -7.79
N ALA A 73 8.58 6.04 -8.18
CA ALA A 73 9.22 5.04 -7.31
C ALA A 73 10.55 5.55 -6.72
N GLY A 74 11.40 6.15 -7.54
CA GLY A 74 12.70 6.64 -7.11
C GLY A 74 12.59 7.67 -5.97
N GLU A 75 11.71 8.63 -6.09
CA GLU A 75 11.49 9.67 -5.08
C GLU A 75 10.92 9.10 -3.79
N VAL A 76 9.91 8.23 -3.89
CA VAL A 76 9.29 7.60 -2.72
C VAL A 76 10.28 6.71 -1.99
N VAL A 77 10.99 5.83 -2.70
CA VAL A 77 11.98 4.93 -2.09
C VAL A 77 13.14 5.72 -1.47
N GLN A 78 13.62 6.77 -2.11
CA GLN A 78 14.67 7.62 -1.54
C GLN A 78 14.21 8.31 -0.24
N ARG A 79 12.99 8.89 -0.24
CA ARG A 79 12.41 9.61 0.88
C ARG A 79 12.15 8.70 2.09
N PHE A 80 11.72 7.48 1.83
CA PHE A 80 11.39 6.47 2.85
C PHE A 80 12.34 5.27 2.83
N ARG A 81 13.59 5.49 2.47
CA ARG A 81 14.58 4.41 2.27
C ARG A 81 14.61 3.40 3.41
N TYR A 82 14.58 3.86 4.65
CA TYR A 82 14.59 3.00 5.83
C TYR A 82 13.39 2.06 5.94
N CYS A 83 12.29 2.35 5.25
CA CYS A 83 11.13 1.45 5.15
C CYS A 83 11.36 0.32 4.14
N PHE A 84 12.08 0.59 3.04
CA PHE A 84 12.31 -0.35 1.95
C PHE A 84 13.60 -1.16 2.10
N GLU A 85 14.62 -0.59 2.74
CA GLU A 85 15.94 -1.19 2.89
C GLU A 85 16.37 -1.19 4.35
N GLN A 86 16.90 -2.33 4.82
CA GLN A 86 17.55 -2.38 6.11
C GLN A 86 18.99 -1.88 5.97
N ALA A 87 19.32 -0.79 6.66
CA ALA A 87 20.69 -0.29 6.67
C ALA A 87 21.64 -1.30 7.34
N PRO A 88 22.89 -1.43 6.87
CA PRO A 88 23.89 -2.28 7.50
C PRO A 88 24.03 -1.95 9.00
N GLY A 89 23.95 -2.96 9.86
CA GLY A 89 24.02 -2.81 11.33
C GLY A 89 22.77 -2.26 11.99
N SER A 90 21.70 -1.98 11.25
CA SER A 90 20.43 -1.53 11.80
C SER A 90 19.64 -2.68 12.44
N TRP A 91 19.03 -2.40 13.58
CA TRP A 91 18.05 -3.29 14.23
C TRP A 91 16.65 -3.18 13.61
N TYR A 92 16.41 -2.15 12.79
CA TYR A 92 15.13 -1.92 12.14
C TYR A 92 15.07 -2.70 10.83
N PRO A 93 14.19 -3.70 10.70
CA PRO A 93 14.01 -4.39 9.43
C PRO A 93 13.32 -3.48 8.41
N ALA A 94 13.59 -3.72 7.13
CA ALA A 94 12.76 -3.19 6.07
C ALA A 94 11.33 -3.76 6.22
N ILE A 95 10.35 -2.89 6.07
CA ILE A 95 8.93 -3.22 6.26
C ILE A 95 8.12 -3.19 4.97
N LEU A 96 8.64 -2.54 3.94
CA LEU A 96 7.99 -2.37 2.65
C LEU A 96 8.75 -3.10 1.55
N GLU A 97 8.02 -3.48 0.51
CA GLU A 97 8.57 -4.07 -0.71
C GLU A 97 8.01 -3.32 -1.91
N GLU A 98 8.89 -2.74 -2.72
CA GLU A 98 8.50 -2.06 -3.94
C GLU A 98 7.96 -3.06 -4.96
N GLN A 99 6.78 -2.75 -5.51
CA GLN A 99 6.15 -3.46 -6.61
C GLN A 99 5.86 -2.48 -7.74
N ALA A 100 6.47 -2.68 -8.90
CA ALA A 100 6.21 -1.82 -10.04
C ALA A 100 4.80 -2.05 -10.57
N LEU A 101 4.06 -0.97 -10.80
CA LEU A 101 2.80 -1.05 -11.55
C LEU A 101 3.09 -1.50 -12.99
N PRO A 102 2.26 -2.36 -13.59
CA PRO A 102 2.33 -2.66 -15.01
C PRO A 102 1.96 -1.43 -15.85
N VAL A 103 2.02 -1.59 -17.15
CA VAL A 103 1.56 -0.55 -18.09
C VAL A 103 0.10 -0.22 -17.80
N CYS A 104 -0.27 1.07 -17.87
CA CYS A 104 -1.65 1.51 -17.68
C CYS A 104 -2.62 0.73 -18.58
N GLY A 105 -3.71 0.28 -18.00
CA GLY A 105 -4.71 -0.56 -18.66
C GLY A 105 -4.45 -2.06 -18.53
N GLU A 106 -3.25 -2.49 -18.16
CA GLU A 106 -2.98 -3.89 -17.87
C GLU A 106 -3.43 -4.25 -16.45
N ALA A 107 -4.08 -5.39 -16.31
CA ALA A 107 -4.49 -5.90 -15.01
C ALA A 107 -3.31 -6.52 -14.26
N PHE A 108 -3.29 -6.31 -12.95
CA PHE A 108 -2.37 -6.99 -12.04
C PHE A 108 -3.14 -7.58 -10.85
N THR A 109 -2.57 -8.61 -10.26
CA THR A 109 -3.22 -9.35 -9.19
C THR A 109 -2.72 -8.87 -7.82
N ILE A 110 -3.64 -8.65 -6.91
CA ILE A 110 -3.40 -8.44 -5.50
C ILE A 110 -3.91 -9.65 -4.75
N SER A 111 -3.05 -10.27 -3.95
CA SER A 111 -3.35 -11.51 -3.23
C SER A 111 -3.45 -11.24 -1.73
N GLY A 112 -4.41 -11.89 -1.08
CA GLY A 112 -4.57 -11.84 0.37
C GLY A 112 -5.42 -13.01 0.88
N PRO A 113 -5.69 -13.07 2.19
CA PRO A 113 -6.44 -14.17 2.80
C PRO A 113 -7.85 -14.38 2.23
N GLY A 114 -8.47 -13.31 1.72
CA GLY A 114 -9.79 -13.36 1.08
C GLY A 114 -9.77 -13.81 -0.39
N GLY A 115 -8.60 -14.17 -0.90
CA GLY A 115 -8.40 -14.53 -2.29
C GLY A 115 -7.81 -13.38 -3.11
N ASP A 116 -7.59 -13.68 -4.37
CA ASP A 116 -6.99 -12.78 -5.34
C ASP A 116 -8.04 -11.89 -5.99
N PHE A 117 -7.69 -10.65 -6.27
CA PHE A 117 -8.48 -9.77 -7.12
C PHE A 117 -7.60 -9.01 -8.11
N ALA A 118 -8.19 -8.65 -9.23
CA ALA A 118 -7.53 -7.88 -10.27
C ALA A 118 -7.71 -6.37 -10.03
N ALA A 119 -6.63 -5.63 -10.15
CA ALA A 119 -6.63 -4.18 -10.20
C ALA A 119 -6.06 -3.72 -11.55
N THR A 120 -6.47 -2.54 -12.00
CA THR A 120 -5.95 -1.90 -13.21
C THR A 120 -5.62 -0.45 -12.89
N ALA A 121 -4.40 -0.02 -13.21
CA ALA A 121 -4.00 1.37 -13.07
C ALA A 121 -4.34 2.18 -14.33
N PHE A 122 -4.75 3.43 -14.16
CA PHE A 122 -4.92 4.38 -15.24
C PHE A 122 -4.25 5.71 -14.88
N ARG A 123 -3.70 6.38 -15.90
CA ARG A 123 -2.96 7.63 -15.71
C ARG A 123 -3.89 8.83 -15.76
N GLN A 124 -3.61 9.80 -14.91
CA GLN A 124 -4.31 11.08 -14.84
C GLN A 124 -3.31 12.23 -14.80
N HIS A 125 -3.68 13.37 -15.39
CA HIS A 125 -2.89 14.58 -15.24
C HIS A 125 -3.20 15.28 -13.91
N HIS A 126 -2.16 15.57 -13.15
CA HIS A 126 -2.25 16.25 -11.86
C HIS A 126 -1.26 17.42 -11.81
N GLY A 127 -1.59 18.50 -12.52
CA GLY A 127 -0.70 19.64 -12.66
C GLY A 127 0.60 19.28 -13.38
N PRO A 128 1.77 19.52 -12.76
CA PRO A 128 3.07 19.22 -13.36
C PRO A 128 3.48 17.74 -13.26
N VAL A 129 2.72 16.93 -12.53
CA VAL A 129 2.99 15.51 -12.32
C VAL A 129 1.84 14.66 -12.83
N ASP A 130 2.11 13.40 -13.08
CA ASP A 130 1.06 12.42 -13.32
C ASP A 130 0.65 11.77 -12.00
N SER A 131 -0.63 11.47 -11.86
CA SER A 131 -1.16 10.60 -10.81
C SER A 131 -1.79 9.36 -11.42
N PHE A 132 -1.99 8.34 -10.59
CA PHE A 132 -2.57 7.07 -11.03
C PHE A 132 -3.87 6.81 -10.27
N GLY A 133 -4.93 6.56 -11.00
CA GLY A 133 -6.14 6.01 -10.43
C GLY A 133 -6.13 4.48 -10.56
N PHE A 134 -6.99 3.84 -9.79
CA PHE A 134 -7.09 2.38 -9.75
C PHE A 134 -8.53 1.93 -9.90
N ARG A 135 -8.74 0.95 -10.76
CA ARG A 135 -10.01 0.26 -10.90
C ARG A 135 -9.90 -1.14 -10.31
N ILE A 136 -10.84 -1.51 -9.45
CA ILE A 136 -10.97 -2.81 -8.81
C ILE A 136 -12.42 -3.27 -8.95
N GLY A 137 -12.67 -4.22 -9.84
CA GLY A 137 -14.05 -4.60 -10.20
C GLY A 137 -14.83 -3.42 -10.74
N ASP A 138 -15.95 -3.10 -10.09
CA ASP A 138 -16.84 -1.98 -10.47
C ASP A 138 -16.49 -0.68 -9.75
N LEU A 139 -15.50 -0.68 -8.88
CA LEU A 139 -15.05 0.48 -8.14
C LEU A 139 -13.84 1.12 -8.81
N ALA A 140 -13.85 2.44 -8.93
CA ALA A 140 -12.69 3.22 -9.36
C ALA A 140 -12.38 4.30 -8.31
N TYR A 141 -11.09 4.47 -8.06
CA TYR A 141 -10.53 5.50 -7.19
C TYR A 141 -9.60 6.40 -8.00
N SER A 142 -9.74 7.71 -7.86
CA SER A 142 -8.91 8.71 -8.54
C SER A 142 -8.73 9.96 -7.69
#